data_6b429efbeabfe6624f0c7b721e197433
#
_entry.id   6b429efbeabfe6624f0c7b721e197433
#
_cell.length_a   1.000
_cell.length_b   1.000
_cell.length_c   1.000
_cell.angle_alpha   90.00
_cell.angle_beta   90.00
_cell.angle_gamma   90.00
#
_symmetry.space_group_name_H-M   'P 1'
#
loop_
_entity.id
_entity.type
_entity.pdbx_description
1 polymer ?
#
loop_
_entity_poly.entity_id
_entity_poly.type
_entity_poly.pdbx_seq_one_letter_code
_entity_poly.pdbx_strand_id
1 'polypeptide(L)'
;MDKVSADPENNEIYLAIAFNKILVFDREASGDTAPKRVLAGPDTQIRFTEQTVGSGDVLPVRVDPVRNLLVVKSQGLNRGDPGALLIFDRTASGNTKPLRVIKGPNAGIGGGGQIQITPAGWIVAGSSGGSIGVWNIMDNGDVPPKWRIPVLKLTGVGVNGVAIDSIHKEVFVPSGNGNTVSMFYFPEIF
;
A
#
# COMPACT_ATOMS: atom_id res chain seq x y z
N MET A 1 10.11 -0.41 10.73
CA MET A 1 10.80 -0.11 9.44
C MET A 1 9.87 0.74 8.62
N ASP A 2 10.24 1.99 8.37
CA ASP A 2 9.39 2.96 7.69
C ASP A 2 9.18 2.58 6.24
N LYS A 3 7.98 2.86 5.73
CA LYS A 3 7.63 2.59 4.35
C LYS A 3 7.84 3.86 3.53
N VAL A 4 8.66 3.74 2.53
CA VAL A 4 9.07 4.84 1.66
C VAL A 4 8.65 4.53 0.23
N SER A 5 8.17 5.54 -0.47
CA SER A 5 7.97 5.51 -1.91
C SER A 5 8.70 6.70 -2.53
N ALA A 6 9.52 6.44 -3.53
CA ALA A 6 10.19 7.49 -4.30
C ALA A 6 9.42 7.77 -5.58
N ASP A 7 9.39 9.04 -5.95
CA ASP A 7 8.87 9.56 -7.21
C ASP A 7 9.99 10.32 -7.93
N PRO A 8 10.78 9.64 -8.75
CA PRO A 8 11.87 10.29 -9.48
C PRO A 8 11.40 11.35 -10.49
N GLU A 9 10.19 11.18 -11.05
CA GLU A 9 9.65 12.11 -12.05
C GLU A 9 9.34 13.49 -11.45
N ASN A 10 8.86 13.52 -10.21
CA ASN A 10 8.52 14.75 -9.50
C ASN A 10 9.56 15.13 -8.44
N ASN A 11 10.68 14.42 -8.36
CA ASN A 11 11.76 14.62 -7.39
C ASN A 11 11.27 14.58 -5.93
N GLU A 12 10.42 13.59 -5.57
CA GLU A 12 9.79 13.51 -4.26
C GLU A 12 9.99 12.15 -3.59
N ILE A 13 10.02 12.17 -2.25
CA ILE A 13 10.00 10.99 -1.39
C ILE A 13 8.78 11.08 -0.47
N TYR A 14 8.01 10.01 -0.40
CA TYR A 14 6.85 9.86 0.45
C TYR A 14 7.18 8.93 1.59
N LEU A 15 7.04 9.42 2.81
CA LEU A 15 7.35 8.70 4.03
C LEU A 15 6.08 8.56 4.88
N ALA A 16 5.61 7.34 5.04
CA ALA A 16 4.56 7.06 6.00
C ALA A 16 5.17 6.92 7.39
N ILE A 17 4.70 7.72 8.33
CA ILE A 17 5.17 7.68 9.72
C ILE A 17 4.04 7.29 10.66
N ALA A 18 4.40 6.86 11.86
CA ALA A 18 3.45 6.70 12.96
C ALA A 18 2.62 7.98 13.15
N PHE A 19 1.47 7.88 13.82
CA PHE A 19 0.55 8.99 14.05
C PHE A 19 -0.26 9.45 12.81
N ASN A 20 -0.54 8.52 11.88
CA ASN A 20 -1.48 8.73 10.78
C ASN A 20 -1.07 9.88 9.83
N LYS A 21 0.21 9.95 9.50
CA LYS A 21 0.77 11.01 8.66
C LYS A 21 1.57 10.44 7.48
N ILE A 22 1.46 11.11 6.35
CA ILE A 22 2.38 10.97 5.23
C ILE A 22 3.16 12.27 5.11
N LEU A 23 4.48 12.18 5.19
CA LEU A 23 5.38 13.29 4.93
C LEU A 23 5.93 13.19 3.50
N VAL A 24 5.99 14.30 2.82
CA VAL A 24 6.57 14.40 1.47
C VAL A 24 7.76 15.34 1.51
N PHE A 25 8.90 14.82 1.10
CA PHE A 25 10.14 15.57 1.02
C PHE A 25 10.61 15.71 -0.42
N ASP A 26 11.49 16.66 -0.67
CA ASP A 26 12.33 16.64 -1.85
C ASP A 26 13.27 15.43 -1.79
N ARG A 27 13.50 14.76 -2.91
CA ARG A 27 14.34 13.56 -2.97
C ARG A 27 15.80 13.83 -2.60
N GLU A 28 16.24 15.06 -2.80
CA GLU A 28 17.60 15.52 -2.49
C GLU A 28 17.70 16.21 -1.11
N ALA A 29 16.61 16.22 -0.34
CA ALA A 29 16.60 16.80 0.99
C ALA A 29 17.62 16.12 1.90
N SER A 30 18.33 16.91 2.68
CA SER A 30 19.33 16.45 3.63
C SER A 30 19.27 17.24 4.93
N GLY A 31 19.81 16.65 6.01
CA GLY A 31 19.83 17.27 7.33
C GLY A 31 18.41 17.42 7.91
N ASP A 32 18.21 18.46 8.70
CA ASP A 32 16.94 18.78 9.36
C ASP A 32 16.02 19.62 8.46
N THR A 33 15.62 19.03 7.34
CA THR A 33 14.78 19.70 6.34
C THR A 33 13.29 19.45 6.64
N ALA A 34 12.50 20.53 6.63
CA ALA A 34 11.05 20.42 6.75
C ALA A 34 10.43 19.71 5.53
N PRO A 35 9.35 18.93 5.71
CA PRO A 35 8.66 18.32 4.59
C PRO A 35 8.02 19.40 3.68
N LYS A 36 8.01 19.15 2.37
CA LYS A 36 7.28 19.97 1.38
C LYS A 36 5.78 19.98 1.66
N ARG A 37 5.24 18.82 2.07
CA ARG A 37 3.82 18.61 2.39
C ARG A 37 3.66 17.59 3.50
N VAL A 38 2.58 17.76 4.26
CA VAL A 38 2.13 16.80 5.27
C VAL A 38 0.68 16.47 4.98
N LEU A 39 0.37 15.21 4.68
CA LEU A 39 -1.00 14.72 4.57
C LEU A 39 -1.39 14.07 5.90
N ALA A 40 -2.30 14.70 6.64
CA ALA A 40 -2.71 14.26 7.98
C ALA A 40 -4.04 14.90 8.38
N GLY A 41 -4.80 14.23 9.22
CA GLY A 41 -6.06 14.70 9.78
C GLY A 41 -7.19 13.67 9.63
N PRO A 42 -8.29 13.85 10.35
CA PRO A 42 -9.36 12.86 10.43
C PRO A 42 -10.03 12.55 9.09
N ASP A 43 -10.15 13.52 8.20
CA ASP A 43 -10.80 13.34 6.90
C ASP A 43 -9.95 12.50 5.93
N THR A 44 -8.65 12.40 6.16
CA THR A 44 -7.76 11.56 5.34
C THR A 44 -8.11 10.08 5.47
N GLN A 45 -8.75 9.65 6.54
CA GLN A 45 -9.03 8.25 6.88
C GLN A 45 -7.76 7.39 7.04
N ILE A 46 -6.59 8.00 7.05
CA ILE A 46 -5.32 7.31 7.31
C ILE A 46 -5.33 6.88 8.78
N ARG A 47 -5.23 5.58 9.02
CA ARG A 47 -5.29 5.01 10.37
C ARG A 47 -4.17 4.00 10.58
N PHE A 48 -3.58 4.13 11.74
CA PHE A 48 -2.60 3.22 12.28
C PHE A 48 -3.12 2.76 13.65
N THR A 49 -3.18 1.48 13.92
CA THR A 49 -3.65 1.02 15.23
C THR A 49 -2.53 1.13 16.28
N GLU A 50 -2.85 1.66 17.45
CA GLU A 50 -1.90 1.78 18.58
C GLU A 50 -1.32 0.43 18.99
N GLN A 51 -2.03 -0.66 18.77
CA GLN A 51 -1.57 -2.02 19.07
C GLN A 51 -0.40 -2.48 18.19
N THR A 52 -0.13 -1.77 17.11
CA THR A 52 1.02 -2.02 16.23
C THR A 52 2.18 -1.04 16.50
N VAL A 53 2.00 -0.07 17.38
CA VAL A 53 3.07 0.80 17.86
C VAL A 53 4.08 -0.06 18.62
N GLY A 54 5.24 -0.26 18.03
CA GLY A 54 6.29 -1.16 18.54
C GLY A 54 6.52 -2.43 17.72
N SER A 55 5.58 -2.85 16.87
CA SER A 55 5.78 -3.97 15.94
C SER A 55 6.54 -3.58 14.65
N GLY A 56 6.87 -2.29 14.49
CA GLY A 56 7.52 -1.79 13.27
C GLY A 56 6.59 -1.74 12.05
N ASP A 57 5.30 -1.94 12.26
CA ASP A 57 4.31 -1.87 11.18
C ASP A 57 4.00 -0.41 10.83
N VAL A 58 4.45 0.01 9.69
CA VAL A 58 4.18 1.33 9.11
C VAL A 58 3.24 1.18 7.93
N LEU A 59 2.42 2.18 7.71
CA LEU A 59 1.46 2.20 6.60
C LEU A 59 2.19 2.08 5.25
N PRO A 60 1.86 1.10 4.43
CA PRO A 60 2.39 1.05 3.08
C PRO A 60 1.88 2.23 2.25
N VAL A 61 2.80 2.88 1.56
CA VAL A 61 2.53 3.99 0.66
C VAL A 61 3.18 3.73 -0.70
N ARG A 62 2.47 4.07 -1.78
CA ARG A 62 3.00 4.05 -3.14
C ARG A 62 2.48 5.23 -3.94
N VAL A 63 3.35 5.80 -4.73
CA VAL A 63 3.01 6.83 -5.70
C VAL A 63 2.87 6.22 -7.09
N ASP A 64 1.89 6.70 -7.84
CA ASP A 64 1.71 6.47 -9.27
C ASP A 64 1.93 7.81 -9.98
N PRO A 65 3.13 8.10 -10.46
CA PRO A 65 3.42 9.38 -11.11
C PRO A 65 2.69 9.53 -12.44
N VAL A 66 2.43 8.43 -13.14
CA VAL A 66 1.74 8.44 -14.46
C VAL A 66 0.31 8.97 -14.33
N ARG A 67 -0.41 8.58 -13.26
CA ARG A 67 -1.79 9.00 -13.01
C ARG A 67 -1.89 10.12 -11.98
N ASN A 68 -0.78 10.63 -11.49
CA ASN A 68 -0.69 11.66 -10.44
C ASN A 68 -1.45 11.25 -9.16
N LEU A 69 -1.30 9.99 -8.72
CA LEU A 69 -2.01 9.42 -7.58
C LEU A 69 -1.06 8.94 -6.49
N LEU A 70 -1.53 9.00 -5.26
CA LEU A 70 -0.90 8.44 -4.08
C LEU A 70 -1.83 7.39 -3.46
N VAL A 71 -1.34 6.18 -3.26
CA VAL A 71 -2.09 5.10 -2.63
C VAL A 71 -1.50 4.81 -1.25
N VAL A 72 -2.38 4.82 -0.25
CA VAL A 72 -2.04 4.50 1.14
C VAL A 72 -2.89 3.31 1.57
N LYS A 73 -2.25 2.25 2.07
CA LYS A 73 -2.96 1.15 2.70
C LYS A 73 -3.16 1.47 4.18
N SER A 74 -4.38 1.78 4.55
CA SER A 74 -4.79 2.07 5.92
C SER A 74 -5.22 0.79 6.65
N GLN A 75 -4.97 0.70 7.94
CA GLN A 75 -5.43 -0.40 8.77
C GLN A 75 -6.87 -0.19 9.25
N GLY A 76 -7.52 -1.26 9.72
CA GLY A 76 -8.79 -1.17 10.44
C GLY A 76 -8.62 -0.52 11.82
N LEU A 77 -9.74 -0.24 12.49
CA LEU A 77 -9.74 0.37 13.83
C LEU A 77 -9.22 -0.60 14.90
N ASN A 78 -9.55 -1.89 14.73
CA ASN A 78 -9.15 -2.95 15.65
C ASN A 78 -8.34 -4.01 14.91
N ARG A 79 -7.65 -4.86 15.68
CA ARG A 79 -6.97 -6.02 15.10
C ARG A 79 -8.01 -6.97 14.50
N GLY A 80 -7.87 -7.27 13.20
CA GLY A 80 -8.79 -8.11 12.46
C GLY A 80 -9.86 -7.35 11.67
N ASP A 81 -10.03 -6.05 11.92
CA ASP A 81 -10.89 -5.23 11.07
C ASP A 81 -10.31 -5.13 9.64
N PRO A 82 -11.16 -5.10 8.62
CA PRO A 82 -10.69 -4.91 7.25
C PRO A 82 -9.99 -3.56 7.11
N GLY A 83 -8.84 -3.59 6.47
CA GLY A 83 -8.13 -2.37 6.06
C GLY A 83 -8.83 -1.66 4.92
N ALA A 84 -8.17 -0.63 4.41
CA ALA A 84 -8.61 0.15 3.26
C ALA A 84 -7.43 0.49 2.35
N LEU A 85 -7.69 0.62 1.06
CA LEU A 85 -6.81 1.32 0.13
C LEU A 85 -7.39 2.72 -0.09
N LEU A 86 -6.63 3.72 0.29
CA LEU A 86 -7.00 5.14 0.18
C LEU A 86 -6.24 5.73 -1.00
N ILE A 87 -6.94 6.25 -1.97
CA ILE A 87 -6.37 6.83 -3.17
C ILE A 87 -6.54 8.35 -3.13
N PHE A 88 -5.43 9.08 -3.13
CA PHE A 88 -5.38 10.54 -3.11
C PHE A 88 -4.81 11.08 -4.41
N ASP A 89 -5.04 12.37 -4.67
CA ASP A 89 -4.15 13.12 -5.55
C ASP A 89 -2.73 13.10 -4.99
N ARG A 90 -1.71 12.97 -5.83
CA ARG A 90 -0.31 12.93 -5.40
C ARG A 90 0.11 14.17 -4.61
N THR A 91 -0.49 15.32 -4.94
CA THR A 91 -0.19 16.61 -4.30
C THR A 91 -1.03 16.88 -3.05
N ALA A 92 -1.89 15.96 -2.62
CA ALA A 92 -2.75 16.11 -1.45
C ALA A 92 -1.94 16.51 -0.20
N SER A 93 -2.48 17.42 0.59
CA SER A 93 -1.86 17.99 1.78
C SER A 93 -2.90 18.33 2.84
N GLY A 94 -2.48 18.42 4.11
CA GLY A 94 -3.36 18.72 5.22
C GLY A 94 -4.45 17.66 5.41
N ASN A 95 -5.62 18.09 5.87
CA ASN A 95 -6.78 17.22 6.15
C ASN A 95 -7.62 16.97 4.88
N THR A 96 -6.98 16.45 3.83
CA THR A 96 -7.63 16.19 2.54
C THR A 96 -8.29 14.81 2.51
N LYS A 97 -9.54 14.74 2.05
CA LYS A 97 -10.24 13.46 1.84
C LYS A 97 -9.62 12.68 0.66
N PRO A 98 -9.59 11.34 0.73
CA PRO A 98 -9.20 10.54 -0.43
C PRO A 98 -10.20 10.74 -1.58
N LEU A 99 -9.71 10.68 -2.80
CA LEU A 99 -10.52 10.68 -4.03
C LEU A 99 -11.36 9.40 -4.13
N ARG A 100 -10.80 8.27 -3.67
CA ARG A 100 -11.44 6.94 -3.68
C ARG A 100 -11.01 6.17 -2.45
N VAL A 101 -11.89 5.27 -2.01
CA VAL A 101 -11.65 4.36 -0.88
C VAL A 101 -12.13 2.97 -1.28
N ILE A 102 -11.21 2.01 -1.33
CA ILE A 102 -11.55 0.59 -1.50
C ILE A 102 -11.56 -0.02 -0.10
N LYS A 103 -12.74 -0.37 0.41
CA LYS A 103 -12.92 -0.85 1.78
C LYS A 103 -14.22 -1.66 1.90
N GLY A 104 -14.18 -2.69 2.70
CA GLY A 104 -15.35 -3.48 3.06
C GLY A 104 -15.06 -4.98 3.09
N PRO A 105 -16.04 -5.81 3.46
CA PRO A 105 -15.87 -7.25 3.56
C PRO A 105 -15.55 -7.92 2.21
N ASN A 106 -16.14 -7.43 1.11
CA ASN A 106 -15.87 -7.95 -0.23
C ASN A 106 -14.50 -7.52 -0.74
N ALA A 107 -14.13 -6.28 -0.48
CA ALA A 107 -12.79 -5.78 -0.78
C ALA A 107 -11.72 -6.63 -0.09
N GLY A 108 -11.97 -7.01 1.17
CA GLY A 108 -11.10 -7.95 1.87
C GLY A 108 -9.65 -7.48 1.97
N ILE A 109 -9.43 -6.16 2.10
CA ILE A 109 -8.10 -5.61 2.31
C ILE A 109 -7.60 -6.10 3.67
N GLY A 110 -6.52 -6.84 3.68
CA GLY A 110 -6.00 -7.45 4.90
C GLY A 110 -4.49 -7.62 4.88
N GLY A 111 -3.99 -8.17 5.99
CA GLY A 111 -2.56 -8.42 6.13
C GLY A 111 -1.72 -7.17 6.23
N GLY A 112 -0.52 -7.36 6.73
CA GLY A 112 0.54 -6.35 6.71
C GLY A 112 1.19 -6.23 5.32
N GLY A 113 2.36 -5.66 5.33
CA GLY A 113 3.25 -5.67 4.19
C GLY A 113 3.02 -4.54 3.18
N GLN A 114 3.90 -4.52 2.23
CA GLN A 114 3.96 -3.48 1.21
C GLN A 114 2.85 -3.65 0.18
N ILE A 115 2.57 -2.56 -0.53
CA ILE A 115 1.74 -2.55 -1.73
C ILE A 115 2.61 -2.20 -2.94
N GLN A 116 2.15 -2.58 -4.11
CA GLN A 116 2.76 -2.20 -5.39
C GLN A 116 1.68 -1.66 -6.32
N ILE A 117 2.11 -0.86 -7.29
CA ILE A 117 1.23 -0.38 -8.39
C ILE A 117 1.93 -0.77 -9.69
N THR A 118 1.21 -1.44 -10.56
CA THR A 118 1.74 -1.80 -11.88
C THR A 118 1.63 -0.63 -12.86
N PRO A 119 2.40 -0.60 -13.94
CA PRO A 119 2.28 0.43 -14.98
C PRO A 119 0.86 0.54 -15.57
N ALA A 120 0.12 -0.56 -15.62
CA ALA A 120 -1.28 -0.61 -16.06
C ALA A 120 -2.27 -0.03 -15.02
N GLY A 121 -1.83 0.32 -13.81
CA GLY A 121 -2.67 0.92 -12.75
C GLY A 121 -3.37 -0.11 -11.88
N TRP A 122 -2.81 -1.31 -11.73
CA TRP A 122 -3.30 -2.28 -10.78
C TRP A 122 -2.58 -2.15 -9.44
N ILE A 123 -3.34 -2.06 -8.35
CA ILE A 123 -2.83 -2.09 -6.98
C ILE A 123 -2.73 -3.55 -6.56
N VAL A 124 -1.52 -3.99 -6.24
CA VAL A 124 -1.22 -5.34 -5.77
C VAL A 124 -0.92 -5.27 -4.27
N ALA A 125 -1.71 -5.94 -3.45
CA ALA A 125 -1.59 -5.86 -2.00
C ALA A 125 -2.00 -7.16 -1.31
N GLY A 126 -1.59 -7.31 -0.04
CA GLY A 126 -2.10 -8.36 0.81
C GLY A 126 -3.62 -8.26 1.00
N SER A 127 -4.28 -9.41 0.92
CA SER A 127 -5.72 -9.59 1.05
C SER A 127 -6.04 -10.60 2.15
N SER A 128 -7.30 -10.67 2.54
CA SER A 128 -7.79 -11.61 3.54
C SER A 128 -7.45 -13.07 3.17
N GLY A 129 -7.35 -13.94 4.17
CA GLY A 129 -7.04 -15.36 3.98
C GLY A 129 -5.63 -15.66 3.50
N GLY A 130 -4.65 -14.78 3.77
CA GLY A 130 -3.26 -15.01 3.36
C GLY A 130 -3.04 -15.00 1.85
N SER A 131 -3.80 -14.18 1.15
CA SER A 131 -3.78 -14.03 -0.31
C SER A 131 -3.15 -12.71 -0.72
N ILE A 132 -2.75 -12.59 -1.98
CA ILE A 132 -2.56 -11.33 -2.68
C ILE A 132 -3.84 -11.02 -3.45
N GLY A 133 -4.34 -9.79 -3.33
CA GLY A 133 -5.43 -9.27 -4.15
C GLY A 133 -4.92 -8.20 -5.11
N VAL A 134 -5.65 -8.03 -6.21
CA VAL A 134 -5.35 -7.04 -7.26
C VAL A 134 -6.60 -6.23 -7.55
N TRP A 135 -6.52 -4.92 -7.34
CA TRP A 135 -7.61 -3.95 -7.58
C TRP A 135 -7.19 -2.93 -8.63
N ASN A 136 -8.15 -2.39 -9.36
CA ASN A 136 -7.87 -1.25 -10.22
C ASN A 136 -7.73 0.03 -9.38
N ILE A 137 -6.79 0.90 -9.70
CA ILE A 137 -6.59 2.18 -9.00
C ILE A 137 -7.80 3.13 -9.13
N MET A 138 -8.71 2.83 -10.06
CA MET A 138 -9.97 3.55 -10.27
C MET A 138 -11.15 2.96 -9.50
N ASP A 139 -10.98 1.81 -8.84
CA ASP A 139 -12.03 1.19 -8.02
C ASP A 139 -12.38 2.06 -6.81
N ASN A 140 -13.64 1.96 -6.36
CA ASN A 140 -14.13 2.67 -5.18
C ASN A 140 -15.24 1.86 -4.50
N GLY A 141 -15.28 1.89 -3.17
CA GLY A 141 -16.28 1.19 -2.37
C GLY A 141 -15.89 -0.26 -2.02
N ASP A 142 -16.87 -1.08 -1.71
CA ASP A 142 -16.69 -2.48 -1.29
C ASP A 142 -16.63 -3.42 -2.51
N VAL A 143 -15.60 -3.26 -3.31
CA VAL A 143 -15.37 -4.07 -4.52
C VAL A 143 -14.37 -5.19 -4.25
N PRO A 144 -14.65 -6.44 -4.67
CA PRO A 144 -13.68 -7.53 -4.55
C PRO A 144 -12.47 -7.28 -5.46
N PRO A 145 -11.31 -7.87 -5.14
CA PRO A 145 -10.18 -7.82 -6.06
C PRO A 145 -10.54 -8.50 -7.38
N LYS A 146 -10.08 -7.92 -8.48
CA LYS A 146 -10.26 -8.48 -9.84
C LYS A 146 -9.60 -9.86 -9.96
N TRP A 147 -8.42 -10.01 -9.33
CA TRP A 147 -7.72 -11.29 -9.24
C TRP A 147 -7.22 -11.52 -7.82
N ARG A 148 -7.08 -12.79 -7.48
CA ARG A 148 -6.58 -13.22 -6.18
C ARG A 148 -5.61 -14.38 -6.33
N ILE A 149 -4.42 -14.25 -5.75
CA ILE A 149 -3.43 -15.33 -5.63
C ILE A 149 -3.55 -15.89 -4.20
N PRO A 150 -4.00 -17.13 -4.00
CA PRO A 150 -4.17 -17.72 -2.68
C PRO A 150 -2.84 -18.26 -2.13
N VAL A 151 -1.92 -17.34 -1.81
CA VAL A 151 -0.52 -17.65 -1.46
C VAL A 151 -0.43 -18.65 -0.32
N LEU A 152 -1.13 -18.41 0.78
CA LEU A 152 -1.12 -19.32 1.93
C LEU A 152 -1.54 -20.75 1.55
N LYS A 153 -2.56 -20.89 0.71
CA LYS A 153 -3.03 -22.21 0.23
C LYS A 153 -2.00 -22.90 -0.67
N LEU A 154 -1.30 -22.12 -1.49
CA LEU A 154 -0.32 -22.66 -2.46
C LEU A 154 1.03 -22.97 -1.84
N THR A 155 1.46 -22.21 -0.85
CA THR A 155 2.82 -22.24 -0.32
C THR A 155 2.91 -22.69 1.14
N GLY A 156 1.77 -22.72 1.86
CA GLY A 156 1.73 -23.00 3.30
C GLY A 156 2.17 -21.80 4.17
N VAL A 157 2.51 -20.64 3.57
CA VAL A 157 3.05 -19.49 4.28
C VAL A 157 2.26 -18.21 3.97
N GLY A 158 2.14 -17.34 4.97
CA GLY A 158 1.39 -16.10 4.85
C GLY A 158 2.12 -15.02 4.05
N VAL A 159 1.37 -14.00 3.65
CA VAL A 159 1.86 -12.85 2.89
C VAL A 159 2.38 -11.78 3.83
N ASN A 160 3.66 -11.45 3.75
CA ASN A 160 4.29 -10.36 4.51
C ASN A 160 4.60 -9.11 3.66
N GLY A 161 4.46 -9.22 2.37
CA GLY A 161 4.71 -8.12 1.44
C GLY A 161 4.53 -8.56 0.01
N VAL A 162 4.77 -7.65 -0.91
CA VAL A 162 4.75 -7.91 -2.34
C VAL A 162 5.76 -7.02 -3.05
N ALA A 163 6.44 -7.59 -4.03
CA ALA A 163 7.23 -6.86 -5.02
C ALA A 163 6.80 -7.30 -6.42
N ILE A 164 7.05 -6.47 -7.41
CA ILE A 164 6.74 -6.78 -8.81
C ILE A 164 7.95 -6.57 -9.70
N ASP A 165 8.08 -7.40 -10.72
CA ASP A 165 8.95 -7.18 -11.87
C ASP A 165 8.09 -6.99 -13.12
N SER A 166 8.03 -5.75 -13.58
CA SER A 166 7.20 -5.38 -14.74
C SER A 166 7.79 -5.86 -16.07
N ILE A 167 9.10 -6.16 -16.11
CA ILE A 167 9.78 -6.66 -17.31
C ILE A 167 9.42 -8.12 -17.52
N HIS A 168 9.58 -8.95 -16.49
CA HIS A 168 9.34 -10.40 -16.56
C HIS A 168 7.89 -10.78 -16.22
N LYS A 169 7.02 -9.82 -15.87
CA LYS A 169 5.61 -10.04 -15.51
C LYS A 169 5.45 -10.93 -14.27
N GLU A 170 6.24 -10.67 -13.26
CA GLU A 170 6.33 -11.49 -12.05
C GLU A 170 5.92 -10.74 -10.79
N VAL A 171 5.30 -11.48 -9.87
CA VAL A 171 4.94 -11.03 -8.53
C VAL A 171 5.72 -11.86 -7.51
N PHE A 172 6.48 -11.19 -6.65
CA PHE A 172 7.27 -11.81 -5.59
C PHE A 172 6.59 -11.59 -4.24
N VAL A 173 6.48 -12.66 -3.47
CA VAL A 173 5.86 -12.66 -2.15
C VAL A 173 6.84 -13.23 -1.13
N PRO A 174 7.47 -12.38 -0.30
CA PRO A 174 8.31 -12.85 0.79
C PRO A 174 7.47 -13.45 1.91
N SER A 175 7.95 -14.52 2.50
CA SER A 175 7.38 -15.18 3.67
C SER A 175 8.21 -14.88 4.90
N GLY A 176 7.57 -14.31 5.96
CA GLY A 176 8.25 -14.00 7.21
C GLY A 176 8.62 -15.23 8.04
N ASN A 177 7.86 -16.31 7.93
CA ASN A 177 8.04 -17.50 8.75
C ASN A 177 8.73 -18.66 8.03
N GLY A 178 8.92 -18.57 6.73
CA GLY A 178 9.43 -19.66 5.91
C GLY A 178 10.80 -19.42 5.31
N ASN A 179 11.43 -18.26 5.52
CA ASN A 179 12.68 -17.85 4.89
C ASN A 179 12.68 -18.10 3.36
N THR A 180 11.54 -17.88 2.73
CA THR A 180 11.31 -18.14 1.30
C THR A 180 10.76 -16.92 0.61
N VAL A 181 10.98 -16.85 -0.69
CA VAL A 181 10.30 -15.92 -1.61
C VAL A 181 9.58 -16.75 -2.64
N SER A 182 8.27 -16.63 -2.72
CA SER A 182 7.46 -17.25 -3.76
C SER A 182 7.35 -16.29 -4.95
N MET A 183 7.48 -16.82 -6.15
CA MET A 183 7.36 -16.08 -7.40
C MET A 183 6.16 -16.62 -8.19
N PHE A 184 5.38 -15.70 -8.74
CA PHE A 184 4.20 -16.00 -9.57
C PHE A 184 4.31 -15.24 -10.89
N TYR A 185 4.27 -15.96 -12.01
CA TYR A 185 4.12 -15.34 -13.33
C TYR A 185 2.68 -14.87 -13.49
N PHE A 186 2.47 -13.58 -13.74
CA PHE A 186 1.14 -12.99 -13.75
C PHE A 186 1.03 -11.83 -14.77
N PRO A 187 1.03 -12.14 -16.06
CA PRO A 187 1.10 -11.13 -17.12
C PRO A 187 -0.13 -10.22 -17.21
N GLU A 188 -1.29 -10.64 -16.70
CA GLU A 188 -2.58 -9.95 -16.84
C GLU A 188 -2.62 -8.59 -16.14
N ILE A 189 -1.68 -8.31 -15.26
CA ILE A 189 -1.65 -7.06 -14.48
C ILE A 189 -0.62 -6.04 -14.98
N PHE A 190 0.13 -6.37 -16.04
CA PHE A 190 1.22 -5.53 -16.54
C PHE A 190 0.96 -4.92 -17.91
#